data_c6c817f18599c9bd100e4908bc1ad7d6
#
_entry.id   c6c817f18599c9bd100e4908bc1ad7d6
#
_cell.length_a   1.000
_cell.length_b   1.000
_cell.length_c   1.000
_cell.angle_alpha   90.00
_cell.angle_beta   90.00
_cell.angle_gamma   90.00
#
_symmetry.space_group_name_H-M   'P 1'
#
loop_
_entity.id
_entity.type
_entity.pdbx_description
1 polymer ?
#
loop_
_entity_poly.entity_id
_entity_poly.type
_entity_poly.pdbx_seq_one_letter_code
_entity_poly.pdbx_strand_id
1 'polypeptide(L)'
;MNSKKVNWIFLSLILLNMLMYVLMLVCYVQGILLFEMNILVNLLLAQLVMMLPAILFALAFRRKTETGHLNEMLGFHKIRVSSFFMIFLFTYLIMPLTTALNAISMLFVENEVTAISGDVLQMPFPVMLFMIGMFGPFCEEFVFRGVIFRGYKNSGPVFWSIFWSALLFGLMHLNFNQAAYAVAIGILFGLLVEATGSLWSSVIAHMIFNSHQVCLMYLSDLFQADLAAAEEALTQEMLIAAIGPYLIIAAVATPLAVCVLVWLAKNERREAEFCSIWACRKMKKEAMVSIPLIIAIVISLAYMSLEWILALL
;
A
#
# COMPACT_ATOMS: atom_id res chain seq x y z
N MET A 1 12.51 5.24 -18.40
CA MET A 1 13.03 4.64 -17.17
C MET A 1 13.13 3.15 -17.43
N ASN A 2 14.18 2.43 -17.02
CA ASN A 2 14.25 0.99 -17.19
C ASN A 2 14.01 0.28 -15.85
N SER A 3 13.57 -1.00 -15.90
CA SER A 3 13.24 -1.83 -14.74
C SER A 3 14.38 -1.92 -13.72
N LYS A 4 15.65 -1.99 -14.18
CA LYS A 4 16.83 -2.05 -13.28
C LYS A 4 16.91 -0.84 -12.34
N LYS A 5 16.58 0.36 -12.83
CA LYS A 5 16.59 1.58 -11.99
C LYS A 5 15.47 1.57 -10.96
N VAL A 6 14.29 1.05 -11.33
CA VAL A 6 13.17 0.87 -10.39
C VAL A 6 13.58 -0.08 -9.27
N ASN A 7 14.25 -1.18 -9.62
CA ASN A 7 14.71 -2.18 -8.65
C ASN A 7 15.74 -1.60 -7.66
N TRP A 8 16.63 -0.70 -8.13
CA TRP A 8 17.55 0.02 -7.24
C TRP A 8 16.83 0.99 -6.30
N ILE A 9 15.74 1.65 -6.77
CA ILE A 9 14.92 2.50 -5.90
C ILE A 9 14.33 1.65 -4.78
N PHE A 10 13.69 0.53 -5.12
CA PHE A 10 13.08 -0.32 -4.11
C PHE A 10 14.11 -0.90 -3.14
N LEU A 11 15.27 -1.35 -3.62
CA LEU A 11 16.35 -1.80 -2.73
C LEU A 11 16.81 -0.67 -1.80
N SER A 12 16.95 0.56 -2.28
CA SER A 12 17.33 1.69 -1.42
C SER A 12 16.27 2.04 -0.39
N LEU A 13 14.97 1.87 -0.72
CA LEU A 13 13.87 2.02 0.24
C LEU A 13 14.00 1.01 1.39
N ILE A 14 14.19 -0.27 1.06
CA ILE A 14 14.34 -1.33 2.06
C ILE A 14 15.59 -1.10 2.92
N LEU A 15 16.73 -0.79 2.31
CA LEU A 15 17.98 -0.54 3.07
C LEU A 15 17.89 0.66 4.00
N LEU A 16 17.21 1.74 3.57
CA LEU A 16 17.00 2.92 4.43
C LEU A 16 16.06 2.61 5.59
N ASN A 17 15.00 1.81 5.38
CA ASN A 17 14.16 1.35 6.47
C ASN A 17 14.95 0.48 7.46
N MET A 18 15.72 -0.49 6.97
CA MET A 18 16.57 -1.31 7.85
C MET A 18 17.58 -0.46 8.63
N LEU A 19 18.20 0.51 7.98
CA LEU A 19 19.12 1.44 8.67
C LEU A 19 18.40 2.22 9.76
N MET A 20 17.16 2.69 9.50
CA MET A 20 16.37 3.41 10.49
C MET A 20 16.06 2.51 11.71
N TYR A 21 15.63 1.27 11.50
CA TYR A 21 15.41 0.32 12.60
C TYR A 21 16.66 0.04 13.41
N VAL A 22 17.82 -0.18 12.76
CA VAL A 22 19.09 -0.38 13.46
C VAL A 22 19.48 0.86 14.27
N LEU A 23 19.33 2.05 13.73
CA LEU A 23 19.61 3.30 14.45
C LEU A 23 18.70 3.47 15.67
N MET A 24 17.41 3.19 15.53
CA MET A 24 16.45 3.22 16.64
C MET A 24 16.85 2.23 17.74
N LEU A 25 17.20 1.01 17.37
CA LEU A 25 17.65 -0.01 18.32
C LEU A 25 18.94 0.40 19.06
N VAL A 26 19.92 0.95 18.35
CA VAL A 26 21.16 1.46 18.94
C VAL A 26 20.87 2.59 19.92
N CYS A 27 20.03 3.54 19.56
CA CYS A 27 19.63 4.64 20.44
C CYS A 27 18.93 4.12 21.70
N TYR A 28 18.01 3.16 21.56
CA TYR A 28 17.31 2.53 22.66
C TYR A 28 18.29 1.84 23.64
N VAL A 29 19.20 1.02 23.11
CA VAL A 29 20.20 0.31 23.94
C VAL A 29 21.14 1.28 24.67
N GLN A 30 21.45 2.43 24.07
CA GLN A 30 22.32 3.45 24.68
C GLN A 30 21.58 4.40 25.63
N GLY A 31 20.27 4.23 25.82
CA GLY A 31 19.46 5.13 26.66
C GLY A 31 19.38 6.55 26.12
N ILE A 32 19.58 6.74 24.82
CA ILE A 32 19.47 8.02 24.16
C ILE A 32 17.98 8.33 23.99
N LEU A 33 17.42 9.09 24.94
CA LEU A 33 16.01 9.50 25.01
C LEU A 33 15.52 10.36 23.82
N LEU A 34 16.38 10.67 22.85
CA LEU A 34 16.01 11.35 21.60
C LEU A 34 14.88 10.60 20.85
N PHE A 35 14.57 9.37 21.23
CA PHE A 35 13.66 8.47 20.55
C PHE A 35 12.60 7.78 21.45
N GLU A 36 12.27 8.33 22.61
CA GLU A 36 10.91 8.18 23.13
C GLU A 36 9.96 8.95 22.21
N MET A 37 9.99 8.57 20.92
CA MET A 37 9.23 9.27 19.90
C MET A 37 7.81 8.81 19.98
N ASN A 38 6.92 9.78 20.18
CA ASN A 38 5.51 9.49 20.03
C ASN A 38 5.26 8.96 18.60
N ILE A 39 4.19 8.22 18.42
CA ILE A 39 3.81 7.61 17.14
C ILE A 39 3.82 8.59 15.96
N LEU A 40 3.51 9.88 16.19
CA LEU A 40 3.49 10.91 15.15
C LEU A 40 4.87 11.10 14.50
N VAL A 41 5.93 11.15 15.32
CA VAL A 41 7.30 11.31 14.82
C VAL A 41 7.75 10.07 14.05
N ASN A 42 7.40 8.88 14.55
CA ASN A 42 7.68 7.63 13.86
C ASN A 42 7.00 7.58 12.48
N LEU A 43 5.72 7.92 12.41
CA LEU A 43 4.96 8.00 11.16
C LEU A 43 5.58 9.01 10.19
N LEU A 44 5.95 10.21 10.66
CA LEU A 44 6.59 11.23 9.82
C LEU A 44 7.93 10.75 9.26
N LEU A 45 8.78 10.15 10.11
CA LEU A 45 10.09 9.65 9.67
C LEU A 45 9.95 8.51 8.67
N ALA A 46 9.05 7.56 8.90
CA ALA A 46 8.78 6.48 7.96
C ALA A 46 8.39 7.01 6.58
N GLN A 47 7.49 8.01 6.52
CA GLN A 47 7.10 8.64 5.27
C GLN A 47 8.26 9.40 4.59
N LEU A 48 9.08 10.13 5.36
CA LEU A 48 10.24 10.84 4.82
C LEU A 48 11.30 9.87 4.25
N VAL A 49 11.59 8.80 4.98
CA VAL A 49 12.53 7.75 4.55
C VAL A 49 12.04 7.08 3.26
N MET A 50 10.75 6.79 3.16
CA MET A 50 10.14 6.20 1.96
C MET A 50 10.15 7.17 0.78
N MET A 51 9.81 8.44 0.99
CA MET A 51 9.71 9.45 -0.07
C MET A 51 11.07 9.87 -0.64
N LEU A 52 12.13 9.89 0.17
CA LEU A 52 13.42 10.45 -0.20
C LEU A 52 14.02 9.81 -1.47
N PRO A 53 14.20 8.47 -1.57
CA PRO A 53 14.74 7.86 -2.79
C PRO A 53 13.83 8.09 -4.01
N ALA A 54 12.52 8.04 -3.82
CA ALA A 54 11.55 8.24 -4.90
C ALA A 54 11.59 9.67 -5.46
N ILE A 55 11.68 10.69 -4.59
CA ILE A 55 11.80 12.09 -4.98
C ILE A 55 13.12 12.34 -5.71
N LEU A 56 14.24 11.90 -5.13
CA LEU A 56 15.57 12.07 -5.74
C LEU A 56 15.60 11.47 -7.14
N PHE A 57 14.99 10.29 -7.27
CA PHE A 57 14.92 9.62 -8.55
C PHE A 57 13.99 10.34 -9.54
N ALA A 58 12.80 10.75 -9.10
CA ALA A 58 11.86 11.50 -9.94
C ALA A 58 12.49 12.79 -10.47
N LEU A 59 13.20 13.53 -9.61
CA LEU A 59 13.93 14.74 -9.98
C LEU A 59 15.06 14.48 -10.97
N ALA A 60 15.86 13.41 -10.76
CA ALA A 60 16.92 13.01 -11.67
C ALA A 60 16.38 12.57 -13.04
N PHE A 61 15.19 11.94 -13.05
CA PHE A 61 14.58 11.44 -14.27
C PHE A 61 13.83 12.53 -15.05
N ARG A 62 13.25 13.53 -14.38
CA ARG A 62 12.58 14.70 -14.98
C ARG A 62 13.43 15.35 -16.07
N ARG A 63 14.74 15.47 -15.84
CA ARG A 63 15.67 16.10 -16.80
C ARG A 63 15.80 15.35 -18.12
N LYS A 64 15.26 14.14 -18.24
CA LYS A 64 15.34 13.27 -19.42
C LYS A 64 13.98 13.08 -20.12
N THR A 65 12.92 13.72 -19.65
CA THR A 65 11.60 13.69 -20.29
C THR A 65 11.43 14.89 -21.22
N GLU A 66 10.80 14.68 -22.36
CA GLU A 66 10.58 15.72 -23.37
C GLU A 66 9.79 16.92 -22.83
N THR A 67 8.81 16.67 -21.94
CA THR A 67 7.94 17.71 -21.37
C THR A 67 8.54 18.39 -20.14
N GLY A 68 9.47 17.73 -19.43
CA GLY A 68 10.07 18.25 -18.18
C GLY A 68 9.10 18.46 -17.01
N HIS A 69 7.82 18.08 -17.15
CA HIS A 69 6.79 18.26 -16.13
C HIS A 69 6.63 17.02 -15.25
N LEU A 70 6.89 17.15 -13.95
CA LEU A 70 6.74 16.08 -12.95
C LEU A 70 5.32 15.54 -12.88
N ASN A 71 4.32 16.40 -13.00
CA ASN A 71 2.90 16.01 -12.92
C ASN A 71 2.52 15.01 -14.01
N GLU A 72 2.98 15.21 -15.23
CA GLU A 72 2.75 14.28 -16.35
C GLU A 72 3.51 12.97 -16.15
N MET A 73 4.76 13.07 -15.72
CA MET A 73 5.60 11.90 -15.46
C MET A 73 5.01 10.99 -14.38
N LEU A 74 4.50 11.58 -13.29
CA LEU A 74 3.90 10.86 -12.16
C LEU A 74 2.42 10.53 -12.40
N GLY A 75 1.78 11.17 -13.39
CA GLY A 75 0.39 10.91 -13.76
C GLY A 75 -0.64 11.61 -12.91
N PHE A 76 -0.34 12.77 -12.40
CA PHE A 76 -1.33 13.62 -11.75
C PHE A 76 -2.24 14.29 -12.80
N HIS A 77 -3.16 13.51 -13.36
CA HIS A 77 -4.17 14.00 -14.29
C HIS A 77 -5.49 14.23 -13.56
N LYS A 78 -6.26 15.23 -14.03
CA LYS A 78 -7.60 15.48 -13.50
C LYS A 78 -8.51 14.28 -13.82
N ILE A 79 -9.40 13.93 -12.91
CA ILE A 79 -10.47 12.96 -13.08
C ILE A 79 -11.82 13.67 -13.11
N ARG A 80 -12.82 13.06 -13.73
CA ARG A 80 -14.19 13.59 -13.74
C ARG A 80 -14.83 13.49 -12.36
N VAL A 81 -15.74 14.39 -12.05
CA VAL A 81 -16.48 14.38 -10.78
C VAL A 81 -17.26 13.07 -10.60
N SER A 82 -17.87 12.56 -11.68
CA SER A 82 -18.54 11.24 -11.65
C SER A 82 -17.57 10.10 -11.29
N SER A 83 -16.33 10.15 -11.77
CA SER A 83 -15.31 9.16 -11.42
C SER A 83 -14.95 9.22 -9.95
N PHE A 84 -14.94 10.41 -9.32
CA PHE A 84 -14.69 10.54 -7.88
C PHE A 84 -15.71 9.73 -7.06
N PHE A 85 -17.01 9.85 -7.35
CA PHE A 85 -18.04 9.08 -6.64
C PHE A 85 -17.94 7.57 -6.91
N MET A 86 -17.56 7.19 -8.13
CA MET A 86 -17.36 5.78 -8.46
C MET A 86 -16.10 5.20 -7.82
N ILE A 87 -15.04 5.98 -7.59
CA ILE A 87 -13.87 5.58 -6.81
C ILE A 87 -14.26 5.34 -5.35
N PHE A 88 -15.12 6.18 -4.78
CA PHE A 88 -15.67 5.97 -3.45
C PHE A 88 -16.41 4.62 -3.37
N LEU A 89 -17.33 4.37 -4.29
CA LEU A 89 -18.04 3.08 -4.37
C LEU A 89 -17.08 1.90 -4.55
N PHE A 90 -16.10 2.02 -5.45
CA PHE A 90 -15.06 1.01 -5.68
C PHE A 90 -14.33 0.66 -4.39
N THR A 91 -13.94 1.67 -3.62
CA THR A 91 -13.18 1.47 -2.37
C THR A 91 -13.97 0.65 -1.35
N TYR A 92 -15.26 0.95 -1.18
CA TYR A 92 -16.11 0.15 -0.26
C TYR A 92 -16.38 -1.26 -0.78
N LEU A 93 -16.48 -1.46 -2.10
CA LEU A 93 -16.66 -2.79 -2.68
C LEU A 93 -15.43 -3.70 -2.54
N ILE A 94 -14.23 -3.15 -2.39
CA ILE A 94 -13.01 -3.97 -2.19
C ILE A 94 -12.76 -4.28 -0.70
N MET A 95 -13.36 -3.55 0.24
CA MET A 95 -13.14 -3.75 1.68
C MET A 95 -13.44 -5.19 2.16
N PRO A 96 -14.51 -5.86 1.75
CA PRO A 96 -14.77 -7.24 2.18
C PRO A 96 -13.66 -8.21 1.79
N LEU A 97 -13.05 -8.02 0.60
CA LEU A 97 -11.91 -8.83 0.17
C LEU A 97 -10.69 -8.60 1.08
N THR A 98 -10.39 -7.35 1.39
CA THR A 98 -9.24 -7.01 2.25
C THR A 98 -9.45 -7.48 3.68
N THR A 99 -10.68 -7.37 4.20
CA THR A 99 -11.04 -7.91 5.52
C THR A 99 -10.91 -9.43 5.56
N ALA A 100 -11.37 -10.15 4.52
CA ALA A 100 -11.20 -11.60 4.44
C ALA A 100 -9.72 -12.00 4.41
N LEU A 101 -8.88 -11.29 3.63
CA LEU A 101 -7.44 -11.55 3.56
C LEU A 101 -6.75 -11.24 4.90
N ASN A 102 -7.13 -10.17 5.58
CA ASN A 102 -6.64 -9.86 6.91
C ASN A 102 -7.02 -10.97 7.91
N ALA A 103 -8.29 -11.38 7.94
CA ALA A 103 -8.75 -12.46 8.83
C ALA A 103 -8.02 -13.79 8.55
N ILE A 104 -7.72 -14.12 7.29
CA ILE A 104 -6.91 -15.29 6.93
C ILE A 104 -5.47 -15.14 7.44
N SER A 105 -4.86 -13.96 7.30
CA SER A 105 -3.49 -13.75 7.79
C SER A 105 -3.41 -13.82 9.32
N MET A 106 -4.44 -13.38 10.03
CA MET A 106 -4.55 -13.47 11.50
C MET A 106 -4.59 -14.91 12.04
N LEU A 107 -4.80 -15.91 11.19
CA LEU A 107 -4.61 -17.32 11.58
C LEU A 107 -3.15 -17.67 11.88
N PHE A 108 -2.20 -16.87 11.42
CA PHE A 108 -0.76 -17.15 11.47
C PHE A 108 0.06 -16.04 12.13
N VAL A 109 -0.44 -14.81 12.14
CA VAL A 109 0.27 -13.61 12.62
C VAL A 109 -0.72 -12.64 13.28
N GLU A 110 -0.23 -11.84 14.23
CA GLU A 110 -1.02 -10.81 14.90
C GLU A 110 -1.43 -9.68 13.91
N ASN A 111 -2.50 -8.97 14.30
CA ASN A 111 -2.98 -7.83 13.53
C ASN A 111 -2.18 -6.57 13.85
N GLU A 112 -1.38 -6.13 12.92
CA GLU A 112 -0.49 -4.97 13.06
C GLU A 112 -1.25 -3.67 13.37
N VAL A 113 -2.45 -3.50 12.78
CA VAL A 113 -3.27 -2.28 13.01
C VAL A 113 -3.76 -2.23 14.45
N THR A 114 -4.15 -3.36 15.02
CA THR A 114 -4.59 -3.44 16.41
C THR A 114 -3.41 -3.27 17.38
N ALA A 115 -2.24 -3.81 17.04
CA ALA A 115 -1.04 -3.67 17.87
C ALA A 115 -0.65 -2.19 18.12
N ILE A 116 -0.84 -1.31 17.12
CA ILE A 116 -0.53 0.12 17.27
C ILE A 116 -1.72 0.97 17.75
N SER A 117 -2.91 0.38 17.90
CA SER A 117 -4.14 1.15 18.18
C SER A 117 -4.07 1.99 19.46
N GLY A 118 -3.48 1.45 20.53
CA GLY A 118 -3.30 2.16 21.79
C GLY A 118 -2.48 3.45 21.65
N ASP A 119 -1.41 3.42 20.88
CA ASP A 119 -0.57 4.61 20.63
C ASP A 119 -1.28 5.63 19.73
N VAL A 120 -2.03 5.15 18.73
CA VAL A 120 -2.82 6.00 17.83
C VAL A 120 -3.89 6.74 18.62
N LEU A 121 -4.61 6.06 19.52
CA LEU A 121 -5.69 6.64 20.32
C LEU A 121 -5.24 7.66 21.37
N GLN A 122 -3.96 7.66 21.73
CA GLN A 122 -3.38 8.72 22.57
C GLN A 122 -3.25 10.07 21.84
N MET A 123 -3.35 10.09 20.51
CA MET A 123 -3.23 11.29 19.69
C MET A 123 -4.60 11.87 19.31
N PRO A 124 -4.70 13.18 19.04
CA PRO A 124 -5.96 13.77 18.59
C PRO A 124 -6.44 13.17 17.25
N PHE A 125 -7.71 12.82 17.16
CA PHE A 125 -8.33 12.26 15.94
C PHE A 125 -7.99 13.00 14.65
N PRO A 126 -8.08 14.37 14.56
CA PRO A 126 -7.78 15.07 13.31
C PRO A 126 -6.32 14.90 12.87
N VAL A 127 -5.39 14.75 13.82
CA VAL A 127 -3.96 14.54 13.55
C VAL A 127 -3.74 13.15 12.94
N MET A 128 -4.31 12.13 13.54
CA MET A 128 -4.17 10.75 13.02
C MET A 128 -4.95 10.54 11.74
N LEU A 129 -6.13 11.15 11.59
CA LEU A 129 -6.85 11.14 10.32
C LEU A 129 -6.02 11.74 9.19
N PHE A 130 -5.32 12.86 9.45
CA PHE A 130 -4.41 13.44 8.47
C PHE A 130 -3.20 12.54 8.21
N MET A 131 -2.52 12.05 9.26
CA MET A 131 -1.27 11.30 9.13
C MET A 131 -1.47 9.91 8.52
N ILE A 132 -2.37 9.10 9.10
CA ILE A 132 -2.61 7.73 8.68
C ILE A 132 -3.64 7.68 7.55
N GLY A 133 -4.70 8.51 7.63
CA GLY A 133 -5.78 8.48 6.65
C GLY A 133 -5.46 9.18 5.33
N MET A 134 -4.58 10.19 5.32
CA MET A 134 -4.37 11.03 4.14
C MET A 134 -2.90 11.12 3.71
N PHE A 135 -2.00 11.54 4.59
CA PHE A 135 -0.60 11.82 4.26
C PHE A 135 0.18 10.53 3.93
N GLY A 136 0.05 9.49 4.75
CA GLY A 136 0.64 8.17 4.48
C GLY A 136 0.22 7.61 3.11
N PRO A 137 -1.09 7.44 2.85
CA PRO A 137 -1.60 7.03 1.55
C PRO A 137 -1.09 7.84 0.36
N PHE A 138 -1.00 9.17 0.51
CA PHE A 138 -0.45 10.02 -0.54
C PHE A 138 1.02 9.68 -0.83
N CYS A 139 1.85 9.56 0.21
CA CYS A 139 3.27 9.21 0.06
C CYS A 139 3.46 7.84 -0.58
N GLU A 140 2.68 6.84 -0.14
CA GLU A 140 2.73 5.48 -0.65
C GLU A 140 2.32 5.40 -2.12
N GLU A 141 1.20 6.03 -2.50
CA GLU A 141 0.77 6.06 -3.90
C GLU A 141 1.76 6.83 -4.80
N PHE A 142 2.34 7.92 -4.30
CA PHE A 142 3.40 8.64 -5.01
C PHE A 142 4.57 7.71 -5.34
N VAL A 143 5.05 6.94 -4.37
CA VAL A 143 6.17 6.02 -4.55
C VAL A 143 5.78 4.85 -5.44
N PHE A 144 4.71 4.14 -5.10
CA PHE A 144 4.40 2.85 -5.74
C PHE A 144 3.68 3.02 -7.08
N ARG A 145 2.74 3.97 -7.22
CA ARG A 145 2.00 4.16 -8.49
C ARG A 145 2.59 5.27 -9.33
N GLY A 146 3.09 6.33 -8.69
CA GLY A 146 3.75 7.43 -9.39
C GLY A 146 5.13 7.05 -9.94
N VAL A 147 5.98 6.41 -9.14
CA VAL A 147 7.38 6.12 -9.52
C VAL A 147 7.59 4.68 -9.95
N ILE A 148 7.32 3.68 -9.08
CA ILE A 148 7.65 2.27 -9.30
C ILE A 148 6.81 1.68 -10.43
N PHE A 149 5.49 1.75 -10.35
CA PHE A 149 4.59 1.20 -11.37
C PHE A 149 4.85 1.82 -12.75
N ARG A 150 4.90 3.16 -12.83
CA ARG A 150 5.19 3.84 -14.11
C ARG A 150 6.56 3.51 -14.65
N GLY A 151 7.53 3.32 -13.77
CA GLY A 151 8.85 2.87 -14.17
C GLY A 151 8.85 1.49 -14.79
N TYR A 152 8.14 0.53 -14.22
CA TYR A 152 7.96 -0.79 -14.81
C TYR A 152 7.15 -0.74 -16.10
N LYS A 153 6.09 0.06 -16.16
CA LYS A 153 5.25 0.23 -17.35
C LYS A 153 6.04 0.71 -18.57
N ASN A 154 7.05 1.54 -18.37
CA ASN A 154 7.94 1.99 -19.46
C ASN A 154 8.86 0.88 -19.98
N SER A 155 9.04 -0.20 -19.22
CA SER A 155 10.00 -1.29 -19.55
C SER A 155 9.31 -2.60 -19.92
N GLY A 156 8.07 -2.80 -19.49
CA GLY A 156 7.38 -4.07 -19.62
C GLY A 156 5.88 -3.96 -19.90
N PRO A 157 5.19 -5.12 -20.01
CA PRO A 157 3.75 -5.17 -20.12
C PRO A 157 3.08 -4.60 -18.86
N VAL A 158 1.98 -3.88 -19.03
CA VAL A 158 1.22 -3.25 -17.94
C VAL A 158 0.79 -4.27 -16.88
N PHE A 159 0.36 -5.46 -17.29
CA PHE A 159 -0.01 -6.54 -16.39
C PHE A 159 1.09 -6.85 -15.37
N TRP A 160 2.31 -7.10 -15.83
CA TRP A 160 3.45 -7.39 -14.95
C TRP A 160 3.91 -6.17 -14.16
N SER A 161 3.70 -4.97 -14.70
CA SER A 161 4.00 -3.73 -13.97
C SER A 161 3.08 -3.54 -12.77
N ILE A 162 1.78 -3.86 -12.93
CA ILE A 162 0.82 -3.89 -11.83
C ILE A 162 1.24 -4.93 -10.79
N PHE A 163 1.51 -6.17 -11.23
CA PHE A 163 1.88 -7.26 -10.34
C PHE A 163 3.12 -6.95 -9.50
N TRP A 164 4.23 -6.55 -10.16
CA TRP A 164 5.47 -6.24 -9.44
C TRP A 164 5.32 -5.05 -8.51
N SER A 165 4.67 -3.97 -8.95
CA SER A 165 4.42 -2.82 -8.09
C SER A 165 3.58 -3.18 -6.86
N ALA A 166 2.57 -4.04 -7.02
CA ALA A 166 1.72 -4.50 -5.94
C ALA A 166 2.47 -5.42 -4.95
N LEU A 167 3.28 -6.35 -5.48
CA LEU A 167 4.11 -7.23 -4.65
C LEU A 167 5.11 -6.41 -3.81
N LEU A 168 5.79 -5.44 -4.42
CA LEU A 168 6.73 -4.57 -3.72
C LEU A 168 6.03 -3.67 -2.70
N PHE A 169 4.80 -3.24 -2.98
CA PHE A 169 3.97 -2.51 -2.03
C PHE A 169 3.67 -3.35 -0.78
N GLY A 170 3.28 -4.61 -0.94
CA GLY A 170 3.09 -5.50 0.20
C GLY A 170 4.38 -5.75 0.99
N LEU A 171 5.49 -6.04 0.28
CA LEU A 171 6.79 -6.29 0.93
C LEU A 171 7.36 -5.07 1.68
N MET A 172 6.96 -3.85 1.30
CA MET A 172 7.41 -2.63 1.98
C MET A 172 6.85 -2.48 3.39
N HIS A 173 5.72 -3.13 3.71
CA HIS A 173 5.14 -3.13 5.06
C HIS A 173 5.97 -3.94 6.07
N LEU A 174 6.84 -4.84 5.59
CA LEU A 174 7.77 -5.62 6.40
C LEU A 174 7.12 -6.50 7.47
N ASN A 175 5.83 -6.74 7.40
CA ASN A 175 5.08 -7.70 8.22
C ASN A 175 4.14 -8.55 7.36
N PHE A 176 3.90 -9.81 7.76
CA PHE A 176 3.08 -10.75 7.00
C PHE A 176 1.60 -10.42 7.03
N ASN A 177 1.09 -9.82 8.12
CA ASN A 177 -0.32 -9.47 8.23
C ASN A 177 -0.70 -8.45 7.16
N GLN A 178 -0.03 -7.31 7.12
CA GLN A 178 -0.31 -6.25 6.15
C GLN A 178 0.05 -6.65 4.72
N ALA A 179 1.16 -7.36 4.51
CA ALA A 179 1.60 -7.76 3.18
C ALA A 179 0.53 -8.53 2.42
N ALA A 180 -0.21 -9.41 3.08
CA ALA A 180 -1.24 -10.25 2.46
C ALA A 180 -2.33 -9.42 1.75
N TYR A 181 -2.93 -8.47 2.46
CA TYR A 181 -3.98 -7.64 1.87
C TYR A 181 -3.43 -6.45 1.07
N ALA A 182 -2.24 -5.94 1.41
CA ALA A 182 -1.61 -4.84 0.68
C ALA A 182 -1.26 -5.22 -0.77
N VAL A 183 -0.83 -6.47 -1.02
CA VAL A 183 -0.62 -6.96 -2.40
C VAL A 183 -1.94 -6.93 -3.17
N ALA A 184 -3.05 -7.39 -2.59
CA ALA A 184 -4.36 -7.38 -3.26
C ALA A 184 -4.84 -5.95 -3.54
N ILE A 185 -4.78 -5.05 -2.55
CA ILE A 185 -5.05 -3.62 -2.73
C ILE A 185 -4.13 -3.04 -3.80
N GLY A 186 -2.86 -3.42 -3.77
CA GLY A 186 -1.86 -2.99 -4.73
C GLY A 186 -2.22 -3.28 -6.17
N ILE A 187 -2.72 -4.48 -6.45
CA ILE A 187 -3.23 -4.87 -7.77
C ILE A 187 -4.45 -4.04 -8.15
N LEU A 188 -5.43 -3.91 -7.25
CA LEU A 188 -6.67 -3.19 -7.48
C LEU A 188 -6.44 -1.69 -7.73
N PHE A 189 -5.51 -1.06 -7.00
CA PHE A 189 -5.14 0.33 -7.21
C PHE A 189 -4.32 0.53 -8.49
N GLY A 190 -3.48 -0.45 -8.87
CA GLY A 190 -2.81 -0.45 -10.17
C GLY A 190 -3.82 -0.50 -11.34
N LEU A 191 -4.85 -1.34 -11.23
CA LEU A 191 -5.94 -1.40 -12.20
C LEU A 191 -6.76 -0.09 -12.22
N LEU A 192 -7.00 0.52 -11.05
CA LEU A 192 -7.72 1.79 -10.92
C LEU A 192 -6.96 2.94 -11.62
N VAL A 193 -5.63 3.01 -11.45
CA VAL A 193 -4.78 3.98 -12.16
C VAL A 193 -4.83 3.74 -13.67
N GLU A 194 -4.84 2.51 -14.14
CA GLU A 194 -4.95 2.23 -15.58
C GLU A 194 -6.33 2.56 -16.13
N ALA A 195 -7.40 2.28 -15.38
CA ALA A 195 -8.76 2.60 -15.78
C ALA A 195 -8.99 4.12 -15.90
N THR A 196 -8.40 4.92 -15.02
CA THR A 196 -8.59 6.38 -15.00
C THR A 196 -7.49 7.16 -15.70
N GLY A 197 -6.31 6.59 -15.85
CA GLY A 197 -5.09 7.29 -16.31
C GLY A 197 -4.49 8.24 -15.30
N SER A 198 -5.04 8.33 -14.09
CA SER A 198 -4.66 9.32 -13.08
C SER A 198 -4.18 8.68 -11.77
N LEU A 199 -3.07 9.19 -11.25
CA LEU A 199 -2.58 8.83 -9.91
C LEU A 199 -3.56 9.25 -8.81
N TRP A 200 -4.32 10.35 -9.01
CA TRP A 200 -5.31 10.80 -8.04
C TRP A 200 -6.36 9.74 -7.73
N SER A 201 -6.68 8.85 -8.68
CA SER A 201 -7.69 7.81 -8.44
C SER A 201 -7.27 6.83 -7.34
N SER A 202 -6.04 6.35 -7.36
CA SER A 202 -5.52 5.47 -6.30
C SER A 202 -5.24 6.22 -5.01
N VAL A 203 -4.75 7.46 -5.07
CA VAL A 203 -4.58 8.33 -3.88
C VAL A 203 -5.91 8.51 -3.15
N ILE A 204 -6.99 8.86 -3.86
CA ILE A 204 -8.32 9.05 -3.28
C ILE A 204 -8.84 7.73 -2.69
N ALA A 205 -8.75 6.63 -3.44
CA ALA A 205 -9.20 5.32 -2.95
C ALA A 205 -8.45 4.91 -1.68
N HIS A 206 -7.13 5.10 -1.64
CA HIS A 206 -6.30 4.76 -0.49
C HIS A 206 -6.60 5.67 0.72
N MET A 207 -6.76 6.97 0.49
CA MET A 207 -7.19 7.90 1.54
C MET A 207 -8.54 7.51 2.14
N ILE A 208 -9.52 7.14 1.31
CA ILE A 208 -10.83 6.67 1.79
C ILE A 208 -10.67 5.39 2.61
N PHE A 209 -9.88 4.43 2.13
CA PHE A 209 -9.63 3.16 2.80
C PHE A 209 -9.02 3.36 4.18
N ASN A 210 -7.91 4.09 4.29
CA ASN A 210 -7.21 4.31 5.56
C ASN A 210 -7.99 5.25 6.49
N SER A 211 -8.64 6.30 5.96
CA SER A 211 -9.50 7.16 6.77
C SER A 211 -10.66 6.39 7.39
N HIS A 212 -11.25 5.42 6.66
CA HIS A 212 -12.28 4.54 7.20
C HIS A 212 -11.76 3.76 8.41
N GLN A 213 -10.55 3.18 8.33
CA GLN A 213 -9.94 2.43 9.44
C GLN A 213 -9.68 3.33 10.66
N VAL A 214 -9.13 4.52 10.45
CA VAL A 214 -8.91 5.50 11.53
C VAL A 214 -10.25 5.90 12.17
N CYS A 215 -11.27 6.19 11.37
CA CYS A 215 -12.61 6.52 11.90
C CYS A 215 -13.19 5.38 12.73
N LEU A 216 -13.06 4.12 12.26
CA LEU A 216 -13.55 2.96 13.02
C LEU A 216 -12.80 2.80 14.35
N MET A 217 -11.47 2.99 14.36
CA MET A 217 -10.65 2.89 15.57
C MET A 217 -11.11 3.91 16.64
N TYR A 218 -11.24 5.20 16.29
CA TYR A 218 -11.71 6.23 17.23
C TYR A 218 -13.17 6.08 17.59
N LEU A 219 -14.01 5.58 16.69
CA LEU A 219 -15.41 5.29 17.01
C LEU A 219 -15.54 4.13 18.00
N SER A 220 -14.72 3.09 17.84
CA SER A 220 -14.66 1.97 18.78
C SER A 220 -14.24 2.42 20.17
N ASP A 221 -13.22 3.27 20.27
CA ASP A 221 -12.77 3.87 21.52
C ASP A 221 -13.88 4.72 22.19
N LEU A 222 -14.58 5.55 21.39
CA LEU A 222 -15.71 6.33 21.88
C LEU A 222 -16.81 5.48 22.51
N PHE A 223 -17.06 4.27 21.99
CA PHE A 223 -18.00 3.30 22.55
C PHE A 223 -17.38 2.38 23.60
N GLN A 224 -16.16 2.69 24.07
CA GLN A 224 -15.42 1.88 25.04
C GLN A 224 -15.23 0.42 24.60
N ALA A 225 -15.18 0.21 23.29
CA ALA A 225 -14.85 -1.08 22.71
C ALA A 225 -13.33 -1.23 22.71
N ASP A 226 -12.80 -2.03 23.61
CA ASP A 226 -11.38 -2.37 23.65
C ASP A 226 -11.06 -3.33 22.49
N LEU A 227 -10.50 -2.79 21.42
CA LEU A 227 -10.17 -3.56 20.22
C LEU A 227 -9.06 -4.58 20.49
N ALA A 228 -8.09 -4.26 21.34
CA ALA A 228 -7.02 -5.17 21.69
C ALA A 228 -7.54 -6.35 22.52
N ALA A 229 -8.34 -6.07 23.55
CA ALA A 229 -8.99 -7.10 24.35
C ALA A 229 -9.99 -7.94 23.52
N ALA A 230 -10.71 -7.32 22.58
CA ALA A 230 -11.60 -8.03 21.67
C ALA A 230 -10.83 -8.97 20.73
N GLU A 231 -9.66 -8.57 20.24
CA GLU A 231 -8.81 -9.41 19.40
C GLU A 231 -8.15 -10.53 20.20
N GLU A 232 -7.68 -10.25 21.42
CA GLU A 232 -7.11 -11.26 22.31
C GLU A 232 -8.15 -12.33 22.71
N ALA A 233 -9.42 -11.95 22.79
CA ALA A 233 -10.54 -12.86 23.03
C ALA A 233 -10.95 -13.68 21.79
N LEU A 234 -10.48 -13.34 20.58
CA LEU A 234 -10.79 -14.08 19.36
C LEU A 234 -10.12 -15.45 19.37
N THR A 235 -10.91 -16.50 19.50
CA THR A 235 -10.39 -17.85 19.29
C THR A 235 -10.19 -18.14 17.81
N GLN A 236 -9.29 -19.09 17.48
CA GLN A 236 -9.14 -19.54 16.09
C GLN A 236 -10.46 -20.02 15.48
N GLU A 237 -11.32 -20.66 16.26
CA GLU A 237 -12.65 -21.12 15.80
C GLU A 237 -13.54 -19.94 15.41
N MET A 238 -13.56 -18.86 16.22
CA MET A 238 -14.32 -17.64 15.92
C MET A 238 -13.78 -16.95 14.66
N LEU A 239 -12.47 -16.89 14.52
CA LEU A 239 -11.81 -16.30 13.35
C LEU A 239 -12.13 -17.08 12.07
N ILE A 240 -12.04 -18.43 12.11
CA ILE A 240 -12.42 -19.30 10.99
C ILE A 240 -13.91 -19.13 10.66
N ALA A 241 -14.78 -19.03 11.67
CA ALA A 241 -16.22 -18.80 11.46
C ALA A 241 -16.50 -17.43 10.80
N ALA A 242 -15.69 -16.40 11.10
CA ALA A 242 -15.83 -15.07 10.50
C ALA A 242 -15.33 -15.01 9.03
N ILE A 243 -14.33 -15.79 8.66
CA ILE A 243 -13.76 -15.81 7.30
C ILE A 243 -14.81 -16.16 6.24
N GLY A 244 -15.66 -17.18 6.52
CA GLY A 244 -16.68 -17.64 5.56
C GLY A 244 -17.63 -16.54 5.10
N PRO A 245 -18.32 -15.82 5.98
CA PRO A 245 -19.17 -14.67 5.64
C PRO A 245 -18.44 -13.59 4.85
N TYR A 246 -17.20 -13.21 5.24
CA TYR A 246 -16.42 -12.20 4.51
C TYR A 246 -16.05 -12.66 3.10
N LEU A 247 -15.70 -13.93 2.92
CA LEU A 247 -15.43 -14.50 1.59
C LEU A 247 -16.68 -14.49 0.69
N ILE A 248 -17.86 -14.79 1.24
CA ILE A 248 -19.12 -14.74 0.50
C ILE A 248 -19.41 -13.31 0.04
N ILE A 249 -19.29 -12.33 0.95
CA ILE A 249 -19.48 -10.92 0.60
C ILE A 249 -18.45 -10.48 -0.42
N ALA A 250 -17.16 -10.85 -0.26
CA ALA A 250 -16.09 -10.54 -1.19
C ALA A 250 -16.33 -11.16 -2.58
N ALA A 251 -16.86 -12.38 -2.64
CA ALA A 251 -17.18 -13.06 -3.89
C ALA A 251 -18.26 -12.32 -4.71
N VAL A 252 -19.11 -11.53 -4.08
CA VAL A 252 -20.11 -10.68 -4.73
C VAL A 252 -19.55 -9.27 -4.98
N ALA A 253 -18.93 -8.67 -3.99
CA ALA A 253 -18.47 -7.28 -4.02
C ALA A 253 -17.28 -7.08 -4.98
N THR A 254 -16.34 -8.04 -5.06
CA THR A 254 -15.16 -7.92 -5.93
C THR A 254 -15.52 -7.90 -7.42
N PRO A 255 -16.39 -8.77 -7.97
CA PRO A 255 -16.87 -8.63 -9.33
C PRO A 255 -17.57 -7.29 -9.60
N LEU A 256 -18.37 -6.77 -8.65
CA LEU A 256 -18.97 -5.45 -8.77
C LEU A 256 -17.91 -4.34 -8.82
N ALA A 257 -16.84 -4.45 -8.02
CA ALA A 257 -15.70 -3.53 -8.10
C ALA A 257 -15.02 -3.58 -9.49
N VAL A 258 -14.90 -4.77 -10.10
CA VAL A 258 -14.40 -4.89 -11.47
C VAL A 258 -15.34 -4.22 -12.47
N CYS A 259 -16.66 -4.35 -12.32
CA CYS A 259 -17.62 -3.61 -13.14
C CYS A 259 -17.43 -2.09 -13.01
N VAL A 260 -17.18 -1.60 -11.79
CA VAL A 260 -16.87 -0.17 -11.56
C VAL A 260 -15.58 0.24 -12.27
N LEU A 261 -14.52 -0.59 -12.27
CA LEU A 261 -13.27 -0.32 -13.02
C LEU A 261 -13.53 -0.20 -14.53
N VAL A 262 -14.34 -1.11 -15.10
CA VAL A 262 -14.73 -1.03 -16.53
C VAL A 262 -15.53 0.23 -16.81
N TRP A 263 -16.45 0.59 -15.91
CA TRP A 263 -17.21 1.83 -16.03
C TRP A 263 -16.30 3.06 -15.99
N LEU A 264 -15.35 3.10 -15.03
CA LEU A 264 -14.35 4.16 -14.91
C LEU A 264 -13.52 4.30 -16.18
N ALA A 265 -13.04 3.17 -16.75
CA ALA A 265 -12.28 3.17 -17.98
C ALA A 265 -13.06 3.77 -19.15
N LYS A 266 -14.36 3.46 -19.27
CA LYS A 266 -15.26 4.07 -20.26
C LYS A 266 -15.46 5.56 -19.99
N ASN A 267 -15.76 5.92 -18.74
CA ASN A 267 -16.02 7.31 -18.35
C ASN A 267 -14.81 8.20 -18.60
N GLU A 268 -13.59 7.71 -18.34
CA GLU A 268 -12.33 8.44 -18.56
C GLU A 268 -11.76 8.27 -19.98
N ARG A 269 -12.52 7.59 -20.88
CA ARG A 269 -12.13 7.33 -22.29
C ARG A 269 -10.82 6.53 -22.43
N ARG A 270 -10.63 5.53 -21.55
CA ARG A 270 -9.46 4.67 -21.50
C ARG A 270 -9.79 3.18 -21.68
N GLU A 271 -10.93 2.88 -22.24
CA GLU A 271 -11.42 1.50 -22.42
C GLU A 271 -10.42 0.64 -23.21
N ALA A 272 -9.87 1.18 -24.31
CA ALA A 272 -8.93 0.46 -25.15
C ALA A 272 -7.64 0.09 -24.39
N GLU A 273 -7.06 1.04 -23.65
CA GLU A 273 -5.85 0.82 -22.86
C GLU A 273 -6.11 -0.18 -21.72
N PHE A 274 -7.25 -0.04 -21.03
CA PHE A 274 -7.64 -0.93 -19.94
C PHE A 274 -7.84 -2.37 -20.43
N CYS A 275 -8.57 -2.57 -21.54
CA CYS A 275 -8.76 -3.90 -22.14
C CYS A 275 -7.46 -4.51 -22.66
N SER A 276 -6.49 -3.69 -23.07
CA SER A 276 -5.20 -4.16 -23.57
C SER A 276 -4.30 -4.78 -22.49
N ILE A 277 -4.55 -4.51 -21.20
CA ILE A 277 -3.72 -4.99 -20.08
C ILE A 277 -3.51 -6.51 -20.17
N TRP A 278 -4.58 -7.27 -20.35
CA TRP A 278 -4.53 -8.73 -20.46
C TRP A 278 -4.01 -9.21 -21.80
N ALA A 279 -4.43 -8.58 -22.90
CA ALA A 279 -4.01 -8.96 -24.24
C ALA A 279 -2.49 -8.84 -24.43
N CYS A 280 -1.89 -7.77 -23.89
CA CYS A 280 -0.45 -7.48 -24.03
C CYS A 280 0.45 -8.20 -23.00
N ARG A 281 -0.09 -9.04 -22.09
CA ARG A 281 0.69 -9.66 -21.00
C ARG A 281 1.86 -10.55 -21.44
N LYS A 282 1.78 -11.11 -22.64
CA LYS A 282 2.83 -11.97 -23.21
C LYS A 282 3.87 -11.23 -24.04
N MET A 283 3.70 -9.92 -24.25
CA MET A 283 4.68 -9.15 -25.02
C MET A 283 6.02 -9.11 -24.28
N LYS A 284 7.07 -9.58 -24.94
CA LYS A 284 8.45 -9.47 -24.39
C LYS A 284 8.92 -8.02 -24.51
N LYS A 285 9.34 -7.46 -23.38
CA LYS A 285 10.10 -6.24 -23.26
C LYS A 285 11.35 -6.54 -22.42
N GLU A 286 11.90 -5.56 -21.72
CA GLU A 286 13.05 -5.78 -20.83
C GLU A 286 12.72 -6.73 -19.66
N ALA A 287 13.74 -7.42 -19.15
CA ALA A 287 13.60 -8.23 -17.93
C ALA A 287 13.27 -7.31 -16.74
N MET A 288 12.17 -7.61 -16.04
CA MET A 288 11.76 -6.83 -14.86
C MET A 288 12.52 -7.25 -13.61
N VAL A 289 12.97 -8.50 -13.56
CA VAL A 289 13.74 -9.05 -12.43
C VAL A 289 15.23 -8.75 -12.64
N SER A 290 15.90 -8.30 -11.57
CA SER A 290 17.34 -8.04 -11.54
C SER A 290 17.90 -8.32 -10.15
N ILE A 291 19.23 -8.43 -10.02
CA ILE A 291 19.89 -8.71 -8.73
C ILE A 291 19.44 -7.77 -7.61
N PRO A 292 19.37 -6.42 -7.76
CA PRO A 292 18.86 -5.55 -6.72
C PRO A 292 17.45 -5.90 -6.23
N LEU A 293 16.57 -6.33 -7.15
CA LEU A 293 15.21 -6.73 -6.77
C LEU A 293 15.22 -8.02 -5.94
N ILE A 294 16.00 -9.00 -6.35
CA ILE A 294 16.13 -10.28 -5.62
C ILE A 294 16.67 -10.00 -4.20
N ILE A 295 17.71 -9.19 -4.08
CA ILE A 295 18.28 -8.80 -2.80
C ILE A 295 17.22 -8.13 -1.92
N ALA A 296 16.46 -7.16 -2.45
CA ALA A 296 15.44 -6.46 -1.70
C ALA A 296 14.32 -7.41 -1.22
N ILE A 297 13.85 -8.32 -2.08
CA ILE A 297 12.84 -9.33 -1.72
C ILE A 297 13.38 -10.25 -0.61
N VAL A 298 14.62 -10.74 -0.75
CA VAL A 298 15.23 -11.62 0.26
C VAL A 298 15.36 -10.91 1.60
N ILE A 299 15.82 -9.65 1.62
CA ILE A 299 15.92 -8.86 2.86
C ILE A 299 14.54 -8.66 3.49
N SER A 300 13.53 -8.26 2.71
CA SER A 300 12.16 -8.07 3.22
C SER A 300 11.60 -9.36 3.82
N LEU A 301 11.71 -10.49 3.12
CA LEU A 301 11.22 -11.78 3.61
C LEU A 301 11.99 -12.27 4.83
N ALA A 302 13.31 -12.09 4.86
CA ALA A 302 14.12 -12.46 6.01
C ALA A 302 13.73 -11.65 7.26
N TYR A 303 13.51 -10.34 7.11
CA TYR A 303 13.05 -9.47 8.19
C TYR A 303 11.67 -9.90 8.70
N MET A 304 10.68 -10.06 7.80
CA MET A 304 9.34 -10.51 8.15
C MET A 304 9.34 -11.87 8.86
N SER A 305 10.21 -12.80 8.41
CA SER A 305 10.35 -14.11 9.04
C SER A 305 11.00 -14.02 10.43
N LEU A 306 11.97 -13.12 10.61
CA LEU A 306 12.61 -12.88 11.92
C LEU A 306 11.60 -12.30 12.92
N GLU A 307 10.83 -11.28 12.53
CA GLU A 307 9.75 -10.72 13.37
C GLU A 307 8.74 -11.78 13.76
N TRP A 308 8.28 -12.58 12.80
CA TRP A 308 7.34 -13.66 13.08
C TRP A 308 7.89 -14.69 14.08
N ILE A 309 9.16 -15.11 13.94
CA ILE A 309 9.80 -16.04 14.86
C ILE A 309 9.93 -15.41 16.27
N LEU A 310 10.31 -14.14 16.37
CA LEU A 310 10.43 -13.43 17.64
C LEU A 310 9.08 -13.27 18.36
N ALA A 311 8.00 -13.12 17.63
CA ALA A 311 6.64 -13.05 18.18
C ALA A 311 6.15 -14.42 18.72
N LEU A 312 6.76 -15.53 18.32
CA LEU A 312 6.44 -16.88 18.81
C LEU A 312 7.24 -17.28 20.04
N LEU A 313 8.31 -16.56 20.41
CA LEU A 313 9.17 -16.82 21.57
C LEU A 313 8.73 -16.06 22.80
#